data_aacf9f45c8db10bd1e16471bccee7da5
#
_entry.id   aacf9f45c8db10bd1e16471bccee7da5
#
_cell.length_a   1.000
_cell.length_b   1.000
_cell.length_c   1.000
_cell.angle_alpha   90.00
_cell.angle_beta   90.00
_cell.angle_gamma   90.00
#
_symmetry.space_group_name_H-M   'P 1'
#
loop_
_entity.id
_entity.type
_entity.pdbx_description
1 polymer ?
#
loop_
_entity_poly.entity_id
_entity_poly.type
_entity_poly.pdbx_seq_one_letter_code
_entity_poly.pdbx_strand_id
1 'polypeptide(L)'
;GPGQVKCCGTVGVWACLASRKRELLKGVRQPAAGGGRAGPVGPGEYNTGRRRLRGGAPAVDYPEELIRYQQGMGRLSGGGLYRLSVDGAEGCAAAEYTDGESVLFKELLLSPDKMGRGLAALERVLPGARCYVRTPALWDGMKGSYLQPFGMIKWYSAEKRALWGEGTHGYMGLGFD
;
A
#
# COMPACT_ATOMS: atom_id res chain seq x y z
N GLY A 1 15.05 21.60 0.36
CA GLY A 1 13.94 21.55 -0.56
C GLY A 1 13.66 20.11 -0.93
N PRO A 2 12.39 19.65 -1.04
CA PRO A 2 12.10 18.28 -1.42
C PRO A 2 12.54 18.09 -2.86
N GLY A 3 13.38 17.04 -3.09
CA GLY A 3 13.95 16.74 -4.38
C GLY A 3 12.87 16.50 -5.43
N GLN A 4 12.79 17.37 -6.42
CA GLN A 4 12.05 17.12 -7.65
C GLN A 4 12.67 15.92 -8.35
N VAL A 5 11.94 14.82 -8.42
CA VAL A 5 12.28 13.72 -9.31
C VAL A 5 12.07 14.24 -10.74
N LYS A 6 13.13 14.69 -11.39
CA LYS A 6 13.12 14.98 -12.83
C LYS A 6 12.99 13.63 -13.55
N CYS A 7 11.80 13.31 -14.01
CA CYS A 7 11.62 12.26 -14.99
C CYS A 7 12.30 12.74 -16.28
N CYS A 8 13.41 12.11 -16.67
CA CYS A 8 14.16 12.40 -17.88
C CYS A 8 13.24 12.31 -19.10
N GLY A 9 13.14 13.40 -19.84
CA GLY A 9 12.37 13.49 -21.06
C GLY A 9 13.04 12.75 -22.22
N THR A 10 12.25 12.11 -23.03
CA THR A 10 12.23 12.25 -24.49
C THR A 10 11.01 11.49 -25.05
N VAL A 11 10.18 12.21 -25.76
CA VAL A 11 9.13 11.72 -26.69
C VAL A 11 8.22 10.61 -26.14
N GLY A 12 7.50 10.92 -25.10
CA GLY A 12 6.45 10.11 -24.49
C GLY A 12 6.20 10.67 -23.09
N VAL A 13 4.97 11.09 -22.81
CA VAL A 13 4.71 11.66 -21.48
C VAL A 13 4.47 10.51 -20.50
N TRP A 14 5.42 10.35 -19.61
CA TRP A 14 5.39 9.38 -18.53
C TRP A 14 5.00 10.08 -17.24
N ALA A 15 4.08 9.50 -16.49
CA ALA A 15 3.81 9.88 -15.11
C ALA A 15 4.35 8.79 -14.16
N CYS A 16 4.97 9.20 -13.08
CA CYS A 16 5.41 8.27 -12.05
C CYS A 16 4.24 7.83 -11.18
N LEU A 17 4.13 6.52 -10.96
CA LEU A 17 3.32 5.95 -9.90
C LEU A 17 4.19 5.86 -8.65
N ALA A 18 3.73 6.40 -7.54
CA ALA A 18 4.49 6.46 -6.31
C ALA A 18 3.73 5.84 -5.14
N SER A 19 4.48 5.33 -4.18
CA SER A 19 3.98 4.89 -2.89
C SER A 19 4.82 5.51 -1.77
N ARG A 20 4.22 5.72 -0.60
CA ARG A 20 4.97 6.06 0.59
C ARG A 20 5.49 4.79 1.24
N LYS A 21 6.74 4.77 1.62
CA LYS A 21 7.38 3.68 2.35
C LYS A 21 7.88 4.17 3.70
N ARG A 22 7.67 3.38 4.73
CA ARG A 22 8.18 3.63 6.06
C ARG A 22 8.64 2.34 6.72
N GLU A 23 9.79 2.41 7.36
CA GLU A 23 10.27 1.37 8.27
C GLU A 23 9.79 1.68 9.70
N LEU A 24 9.28 0.66 10.39
CA LEU A 24 8.87 0.72 11.77
C LEU A 24 9.56 -0.39 12.55
N LEU A 25 10.30 -0.01 13.59
CA LEU A 25 10.94 -0.97 14.49
C LEU A 25 9.96 -1.41 15.58
N LYS A 26 10.04 -2.68 15.96
CA LYS A 26 9.30 -3.22 17.11
C LYS A 26 9.72 -2.48 18.39
N GLY A 27 8.76 -2.04 19.19
CA GLY A 27 9.00 -1.28 20.43
C GLY A 27 8.96 0.25 20.28
N VAL A 28 9.08 0.81 19.08
CA VAL A 28 8.78 2.23 18.80
C VAL A 28 7.28 2.43 18.56
N ARG A 29 6.56 1.35 18.41
CA ARG A 29 5.11 1.35 18.24
C ARG A 29 4.47 1.59 19.59
N GLN A 30 3.81 2.73 19.77
CA GLN A 30 2.95 2.91 20.92
C GLN A 30 1.88 1.81 20.92
N PRO A 31 1.73 1.06 22.01
CA PRO A 31 0.60 0.15 22.15
C PRO A 31 -0.67 1.00 22.14
N ALA A 32 -1.32 1.06 20.99
CA ALA A 32 -2.64 1.68 20.91
C ALA A 32 -3.59 0.76 21.66
N ALA A 33 -3.93 1.14 22.88
CA ALA A 33 -5.08 0.60 23.58
C ALA A 33 -6.32 0.88 22.71
N GLY A 34 -6.88 -0.13 22.07
CA GLY A 34 -8.07 0.04 21.23
C GLY A 34 -8.33 -1.13 20.30
N GLY A 35 -9.59 -1.37 20.04
CA GLY A 35 -10.15 -2.56 19.43
C GLY A 35 -9.96 -2.76 17.92
N GLY A 36 -8.74 -2.68 17.41
CA GLY A 36 -8.46 -3.09 16.04
C GLY A 36 -8.37 -4.61 15.89
N ARG A 37 -8.95 -5.15 14.81
CA ARG A 37 -8.89 -6.56 14.43
C ARG A 37 -8.26 -6.68 13.04
N ALA A 38 -7.43 -7.70 12.86
CA ALA A 38 -6.93 -8.12 11.57
C ALA A 38 -7.15 -9.62 11.41
N GLY A 39 -7.47 -10.05 10.21
CA GLY A 39 -7.66 -11.47 9.91
C GLY A 39 -7.47 -11.75 8.43
N PRO A 40 -7.13 -13.01 8.08
CA PRO A 40 -6.92 -13.40 6.70
C PRO A 40 -8.20 -13.27 5.88
N VAL A 41 -8.05 -12.99 4.59
CA VAL A 41 -9.16 -12.79 3.65
C VAL A 41 -8.84 -13.43 2.30
N GLY A 42 -9.89 -13.79 1.55
CA GLY A 42 -9.76 -14.33 0.20
C GLY A 42 -9.45 -13.26 -0.86
N PRO A 43 -8.91 -13.65 -2.03
CA PRO A 43 -8.52 -12.71 -3.09
C PRO A 43 -9.65 -11.82 -3.59
N GLY A 44 -10.84 -12.38 -3.80
CA GLY A 44 -12.01 -11.64 -4.28
C GLY A 44 -12.50 -10.59 -3.26
N GLU A 45 -12.62 -10.98 -1.98
CA GLU A 45 -12.99 -10.05 -0.91
C GLU A 45 -11.94 -8.95 -0.73
N TYR A 46 -10.65 -9.32 -0.74
CA TYR A 46 -9.55 -8.37 -0.69
C TYR A 46 -9.63 -7.35 -1.83
N ASN A 47 -9.78 -7.82 -3.07
CA ASN A 47 -9.83 -6.96 -4.25
C ASN A 47 -11.03 -6.00 -4.23
N THR A 48 -12.18 -6.47 -3.78
CA THR A 48 -13.39 -5.65 -3.58
C THR A 48 -13.15 -4.55 -2.53
N GLY A 49 -12.58 -4.92 -1.38
CA GLY A 49 -12.22 -3.97 -0.32
C GLY A 49 -11.19 -2.95 -0.79
N ARG A 50 -10.15 -3.42 -1.47
CA ARG A 50 -9.08 -2.59 -2.05
C ARG A 50 -9.62 -1.52 -2.99
N ARG A 51 -10.50 -1.91 -3.93
CA ARG A 51 -11.14 -0.97 -4.88
C ARG A 51 -11.92 0.12 -4.17
N ARG A 52 -12.67 -0.23 -3.13
CA ARG A 52 -13.44 0.73 -2.33
C ARG A 52 -12.53 1.68 -1.53
N LEU A 53 -11.49 1.14 -0.87
CA LEU A 53 -10.62 1.89 0.04
C LEU A 53 -9.68 2.87 -0.66
N ARG A 54 -9.26 2.59 -1.89
CA ARG A 54 -8.43 3.52 -2.66
C ARG A 54 -9.20 4.76 -3.16
N GLY A 55 -10.52 4.75 -3.07
CA GLY A 55 -11.37 5.85 -3.53
C GLY A 55 -11.31 6.07 -5.04
N GLY A 56 -11.57 7.30 -5.48
CA GLY A 56 -11.53 7.71 -6.88
C GLY A 56 -10.14 8.02 -7.44
N ALA A 57 -9.07 7.82 -6.68
CA ALA A 57 -7.71 8.09 -7.15
C ALA A 57 -7.34 7.16 -8.33
N PRO A 58 -6.66 7.67 -9.36
CA PRO A 58 -6.13 6.85 -10.44
C PRO A 58 -5.24 5.75 -9.88
N ALA A 59 -5.57 4.50 -10.16
CA ALA A 59 -4.82 3.37 -9.62
C ALA A 59 -4.83 2.20 -10.60
N VAL A 60 -3.82 1.35 -10.48
CA VAL A 60 -3.81 0.08 -11.22
C VAL A 60 -4.87 -0.84 -10.66
N ASP A 61 -5.76 -1.30 -11.54
CA ASP A 61 -6.75 -2.31 -11.21
C ASP A 61 -6.23 -3.69 -11.59
N TYR A 62 -6.09 -4.55 -10.60
CA TYR A 62 -5.58 -5.90 -10.80
C TYR A 62 -6.74 -6.87 -10.97
N PRO A 63 -6.71 -7.76 -11.98
CA PRO A 63 -7.66 -8.85 -12.06
C PRO A 63 -7.47 -9.82 -10.89
N GLU A 64 -8.51 -10.58 -10.57
CA GLU A 64 -8.50 -11.46 -9.38
C GLU A 64 -7.39 -12.52 -9.44
N GLU A 65 -7.00 -12.97 -10.63
CA GLU A 65 -5.92 -13.93 -10.83
C GLU A 65 -4.58 -13.39 -10.30
N LEU A 66 -4.28 -12.11 -10.53
CA LEU A 66 -3.06 -11.49 -10.02
C LEU A 66 -3.12 -11.30 -8.50
N ILE A 67 -4.30 -11.00 -7.94
CA ILE A 67 -4.49 -10.96 -6.48
C ILE A 67 -4.31 -12.34 -5.89
N ARG A 68 -4.80 -13.40 -6.54
CA ARG A 68 -4.61 -14.79 -6.12
C ARG A 68 -3.13 -15.20 -6.19
N TYR A 69 -2.43 -14.79 -7.23
CA TYR A 69 -0.99 -14.98 -7.33
C TYR A 69 -0.25 -14.29 -6.17
N GLN A 70 -0.57 -13.02 -5.91
CA GLN A 70 0.01 -12.28 -4.78
C GLN A 70 -0.28 -12.95 -3.43
N GLN A 71 -1.49 -13.50 -3.23
CA GLN A 71 -1.80 -14.29 -2.03
C GLN A 71 -0.92 -15.53 -1.93
N GLY A 72 -0.70 -16.23 -3.04
CA GLY A 72 0.18 -17.40 -3.09
C GLY A 72 1.61 -17.05 -2.69
N MET A 73 2.16 -15.99 -3.26
CA MET A 73 3.50 -15.48 -2.92
C MET A 73 3.60 -15.08 -1.45
N GLY A 74 2.63 -14.34 -0.95
CA GLY A 74 2.58 -13.96 0.46
C GLY A 74 2.55 -15.17 1.39
N ARG A 75 1.75 -16.19 1.07
CA ARG A 75 1.66 -17.43 1.87
C ARG A 75 2.97 -18.21 1.92
N LEU A 76 3.71 -18.27 0.80
CA LEU A 76 5.01 -18.94 0.76
C LEU A 76 6.03 -18.30 1.72
N SER A 77 5.91 -16.99 1.95
CA SER A 77 6.75 -16.26 2.92
C SER A 77 6.16 -16.21 4.33
N GLY A 78 5.00 -16.83 4.58
CA GLY A 78 4.30 -16.76 5.87
C GLY A 78 3.34 -15.57 6.04
N GLY A 79 3.17 -14.75 5.00
CA GLY A 79 2.23 -13.63 4.96
C GLY A 79 0.89 -13.97 4.30
N GLY A 80 0.30 -13.01 3.59
CA GLY A 80 -0.96 -13.19 2.88
C GLY A 80 -1.77 -11.90 2.71
N LEU A 81 -3.07 -12.06 2.50
CA LEU A 81 -4.02 -10.97 2.38
C LEU A 81 -4.86 -10.86 3.66
N TYR A 82 -5.05 -9.65 4.14
CA TYR A 82 -5.71 -9.37 5.42
C TYR A 82 -6.78 -8.31 5.27
N ARG A 83 -7.87 -8.48 6.02
CA ARG A 83 -8.86 -7.44 6.30
C ARG A 83 -8.58 -6.85 7.68
N LEU A 84 -8.78 -5.55 7.80
CA LEU A 84 -8.71 -4.84 9.06
C LEU A 84 -10.05 -4.21 9.41
N SER A 85 -10.32 -4.13 10.71
CA SER A 85 -11.41 -3.34 11.27
C SER A 85 -10.86 -2.59 12.47
N VAL A 86 -10.90 -1.26 12.44
CA VAL A 86 -10.33 -0.38 13.49
C VAL A 86 -11.31 0.74 13.77
N ASP A 87 -11.92 0.73 14.93
CA ASP A 87 -12.91 1.75 15.36
C ASP A 87 -13.99 2.03 14.30
N GLY A 88 -14.54 0.98 13.73
CA GLY A 88 -15.56 1.09 12.68
C GLY A 88 -15.03 1.41 11.29
N ALA A 89 -13.75 1.76 11.15
CA ALA A 89 -13.12 1.89 9.84
C ALA A 89 -12.64 0.52 9.35
N GLU A 90 -12.84 0.29 8.05
CA GLU A 90 -12.32 -0.89 7.36
C GLU A 90 -10.99 -0.60 6.68
N GLY A 91 -10.15 -1.61 6.57
CA GLY A 91 -8.89 -1.57 5.87
C GLY A 91 -8.53 -2.91 5.26
N CYS A 92 -7.50 -2.92 4.43
CA CYS A 92 -6.91 -4.15 3.93
C CYS A 92 -5.39 -4.04 3.82
N ALA A 93 -4.71 -5.17 3.90
CA ALA A 93 -3.26 -5.26 3.77
C ALA A 93 -2.87 -6.52 2.97
N ALA A 94 -1.83 -6.37 2.17
CA ALA A 94 -1.09 -7.50 1.59
C ALA A 94 0.31 -7.52 2.20
N ALA A 95 0.70 -8.66 2.76
CA ALA A 95 1.92 -8.78 3.52
C ALA A 95 2.74 -9.99 3.12
N GLU A 96 4.06 -9.87 3.25
CA GLU A 96 5.02 -10.96 3.11
C GLU A 96 6.16 -10.78 4.11
N TYR A 97 6.81 -11.87 4.51
CA TYR A 97 8.08 -11.80 5.21
C TYR A 97 9.22 -11.71 4.20
N THR A 98 10.19 -10.82 4.46
CA THR A 98 11.32 -10.60 3.58
C THR A 98 12.59 -11.36 4.00
N ASP A 99 12.75 -11.58 5.31
CA ASP A 99 13.93 -12.24 5.90
C ASP A 99 13.60 -13.10 7.14
N GLY A 100 12.35 -13.51 7.29
CA GLY A 100 11.87 -14.28 8.45
C GLY A 100 11.59 -13.43 9.71
N GLU A 101 12.17 -12.26 9.84
CA GLU A 101 11.96 -11.33 10.97
C GLU A 101 11.30 -10.01 10.56
N SER A 102 11.39 -9.64 9.28
CA SER A 102 10.85 -8.40 8.75
C SER A 102 9.59 -8.64 7.92
N VAL A 103 8.54 -7.91 8.23
CA VAL A 103 7.27 -7.95 7.50
C VAL A 103 7.20 -6.75 6.56
N LEU A 104 7.00 -7.01 5.28
CA LEU A 104 6.67 -5.99 4.28
C LEU A 104 5.17 -5.99 4.02
N PHE A 105 4.48 -4.92 4.40
CA PHE A 105 3.15 -4.62 3.91
C PHE A 105 3.27 -3.96 2.53
N LYS A 106 3.18 -4.76 1.49
CA LYS A 106 3.24 -4.31 0.08
C LYS A 106 2.14 -3.31 -0.23
N GLU A 107 1.01 -3.48 0.42
CA GLU A 107 -0.10 -2.55 0.40
C GLU A 107 -0.74 -2.51 1.78
N LEU A 108 -0.97 -1.32 2.31
CA LEU A 108 -1.79 -1.09 3.49
C LEU A 108 -2.74 0.08 3.20
N LEU A 109 -4.01 -0.24 3.07
CA LEU A 109 -5.08 0.71 2.85
C LEU A 109 -5.92 0.81 4.13
N LEU A 110 -5.74 1.90 4.85
CA LEU A 110 -6.48 2.23 6.07
C LEU A 110 -6.37 3.74 6.26
N SER A 111 -7.41 4.36 6.78
CA SER A 111 -7.40 5.80 7.08
C SER A 111 -6.15 6.19 7.90
N PRO A 112 -5.43 7.27 7.52
CA PRO A 112 -4.16 7.66 8.16
C PRO A 112 -4.25 7.83 9.68
N ASP A 113 -5.38 8.35 10.20
CA ASP A 113 -5.63 8.52 11.62
C ASP A 113 -5.80 7.21 12.40
N LYS A 114 -6.09 6.11 11.69
CA LYS A 114 -6.24 4.76 12.27
C LYS A 114 -5.00 3.88 12.07
N MET A 115 -3.99 4.38 11.33
CA MET A 115 -2.83 3.60 10.89
C MET A 115 -2.10 2.93 12.08
N GLY A 116 -1.86 3.66 13.15
CA GLY A 116 -1.16 3.12 14.33
C GLY A 116 -1.87 1.91 14.95
N ARG A 117 -3.21 1.99 15.09
CA ARG A 117 -4.01 0.88 15.61
C ARG A 117 -4.16 -0.28 14.63
N GLY A 118 -4.22 0.03 13.35
CA GLY A 118 -4.21 -0.97 12.29
C GLY A 118 -2.92 -1.79 12.27
N LEU A 119 -1.78 -1.12 12.38
CA LEU A 119 -0.48 -1.79 12.47
C LEU A 119 -0.37 -2.65 13.74
N ALA A 120 -0.85 -2.16 14.89
CA ALA A 120 -0.89 -2.96 16.11
C ALA A 120 -1.81 -4.19 15.99
N ALA A 121 -2.90 -4.10 15.21
CA ALA A 121 -3.75 -5.25 14.93
C ALA A 121 -3.05 -6.27 14.01
N LEU A 122 -2.34 -5.79 12.99
CA LEU A 122 -1.57 -6.63 12.08
C LEU A 122 -0.39 -7.32 12.79
N GLU A 123 0.29 -6.63 13.70
CA GLU A 123 1.40 -7.21 14.46
C GLU A 123 1.00 -8.43 15.31
N ARG A 124 -0.25 -8.48 15.77
CA ARG A 124 -0.75 -9.65 16.51
C ARG A 124 -0.89 -10.91 15.66
N VAL A 125 -1.11 -10.75 14.35
CA VAL A 125 -1.27 -11.87 13.40
C VAL A 125 -0.04 -12.09 12.53
N LEU A 126 0.83 -11.09 12.43
CA LEU A 126 2.09 -11.11 11.68
C LEU A 126 3.20 -10.53 12.56
N PRO A 127 3.66 -11.26 13.58
CA PRO A 127 4.72 -10.78 14.45
C PRO A 127 6.04 -10.66 13.70
N GLY A 128 6.75 -9.53 13.86
CA GLY A 128 8.05 -9.29 13.25
C GLY A 128 8.86 -8.28 14.04
N ALA A 129 10.20 -8.34 13.95
CA ALA A 129 11.09 -7.39 14.58
C ALA A 129 11.03 -6.02 13.87
N ARG A 130 10.84 -6.04 12.56
CA ARG A 130 10.74 -4.85 11.71
C ARG A 130 9.48 -4.91 10.85
N CYS A 131 9.01 -3.75 10.45
CA CYS A 131 7.85 -3.64 9.60
C CYS A 131 8.07 -2.52 8.58
N TYR A 132 7.99 -2.88 7.32
CA TYR A 132 8.00 -1.93 6.21
C TYR A 132 6.57 -1.75 5.72
N VAL A 133 6.16 -0.51 5.55
CA VAL A 133 4.78 -0.19 5.18
C VAL A 133 4.76 0.65 3.91
N ARG A 134 3.96 0.21 2.93
CA ARG A 134 3.66 0.99 1.72
C ARG A 134 2.20 1.45 1.76
N THR A 135 2.00 2.74 1.51
CA THR A 135 0.67 3.36 1.45
C THR A 135 0.56 4.21 0.18
N PRO A 136 -0.65 4.60 -0.24
CA PRO A 136 -0.80 5.57 -1.32
C PRO A 136 0.00 6.84 -1.07
N ALA A 137 0.65 7.37 -2.12
CA ALA A 137 1.48 8.56 -2.04
C ALA A 137 0.70 9.81 -1.64
N LEU A 138 -0.59 9.85 -2.00
CA LEU A 138 -1.50 10.96 -1.69
C LEU A 138 -1.93 11.03 -0.21
N TRP A 139 -1.62 10.00 0.59
CA TRP A 139 -1.95 10.00 1.99
C TRP A 139 -0.85 10.70 2.80
N ASP A 140 -1.18 11.86 3.36
CA ASP A 140 -0.33 12.56 4.30
C ASP A 140 -0.43 11.97 5.72
N GLY A 141 0.56 12.27 6.56
CA GLY A 141 0.50 11.94 7.98
C GLY A 141 1.39 10.80 8.47
N MET A 142 2.13 10.15 7.60
CA MET A 142 3.16 9.18 8.02
C MET A 142 4.52 9.90 8.21
N LYS A 143 4.78 10.44 9.40
CA LYS A 143 6.08 11.03 9.73
C LYS A 143 7.21 10.04 9.45
N GLY A 144 8.29 10.54 8.83
CA GLY A 144 9.47 9.72 8.49
C GLY A 144 9.23 8.79 7.29
N SER A 145 8.14 8.92 6.56
CA SER A 145 7.95 8.26 5.28
C SER A 145 8.65 9.02 4.16
N TYR A 146 9.00 8.32 3.10
CA TYR A 146 9.52 8.91 1.87
C TYR A 146 8.72 8.41 0.67
N LEU A 147 8.71 9.20 -0.39
CA LEU A 147 8.09 8.83 -1.65
C LEU A 147 9.06 7.97 -2.47
N GLN A 148 8.59 6.86 -2.94
CA GLN A 148 9.33 5.97 -3.84
C GLN A 148 8.55 5.79 -5.14
N PRO A 149 9.15 6.10 -6.31
CA PRO A 149 8.56 5.75 -7.60
C PRO A 149 8.48 4.23 -7.75
N PHE A 150 7.33 3.73 -8.19
CA PHE A 150 7.11 2.29 -8.39
C PHE A 150 6.83 1.91 -9.84
N GLY A 151 6.44 2.87 -10.67
CA GLY A 151 6.12 2.59 -12.05
C GLY A 151 5.94 3.85 -12.87
N MET A 152 5.71 3.64 -14.16
CA MET A 152 5.50 4.69 -15.13
C MET A 152 4.22 4.43 -15.91
N ILE A 153 3.51 5.49 -16.30
CA ILE A 153 2.34 5.41 -17.19
C ILE A 153 2.73 5.97 -18.54
N LYS A 154 2.50 5.19 -19.58
CA LYS A 154 2.54 5.67 -20.97
C LYS A 154 1.12 5.95 -21.43
N TRP A 155 0.89 7.13 -21.95
CA TRP A 155 -0.39 7.55 -22.48
C TRP A 155 -0.49 7.25 -23.97
N TYR A 156 -1.54 6.55 -24.37
CA TYR A 156 -1.87 6.28 -25.78
C TYR A 156 -3.03 7.16 -26.28
N SER A 157 -3.61 8.01 -25.40
CA SER A 157 -4.68 8.94 -25.72
C SER A 157 -4.37 10.30 -25.09
N ALA A 158 -4.41 11.35 -25.91
CA ALA A 158 -4.24 12.73 -25.45
C ALA A 158 -5.37 13.15 -24.50
N GLU A 159 -6.58 12.67 -24.73
CA GLU A 159 -7.76 12.97 -23.90
C GLU A 159 -7.59 12.40 -22.50
N LYS A 160 -7.18 11.12 -22.38
CA LYS A 160 -6.91 10.50 -21.09
C LYS A 160 -5.74 11.18 -20.36
N ARG A 161 -4.74 11.64 -21.12
CA ARG A 161 -3.63 12.41 -20.57
C ARG A 161 -4.11 13.76 -20.00
N ALA A 162 -5.01 14.44 -20.68
CA ALA A 162 -5.54 15.72 -20.24
C ALA A 162 -6.28 15.65 -18.89
N LEU A 163 -6.78 14.46 -18.52
CA LEU A 163 -7.39 14.20 -17.20
C LEU A 163 -6.34 14.10 -16.07
N TRP A 164 -5.06 14.01 -16.41
CA TRP A 164 -3.96 13.92 -15.46
C TRP A 164 -3.35 15.32 -15.25
N GLY A 165 -3.81 16.01 -14.21
CA GLY A 165 -3.34 17.36 -13.86
C GLY A 165 -2.06 17.33 -13.00
N GLU A 166 -1.48 18.52 -12.82
CA GLU A 166 -0.43 18.72 -11.81
C GLU A 166 -0.96 18.33 -10.42
N GLY A 167 -0.17 17.55 -9.68
CA GLY A 167 -0.58 17.02 -8.37
C GLY A 167 -1.40 15.75 -8.41
N THR A 168 -1.79 15.22 -9.58
CA THR A 168 -2.41 13.92 -9.68
C THR A 168 -1.37 12.83 -9.41
N HIS A 169 -1.60 12.06 -8.35
CA HIS A 169 -0.76 10.92 -8.00
C HIS A 169 -1.47 9.62 -8.36
N GLY A 170 -0.84 8.80 -9.20
CA GLY A 170 -1.32 7.45 -9.46
C GLY A 170 -0.82 6.48 -8.40
N TYR A 171 -1.65 5.50 -8.09
CA TYR A 171 -1.33 4.47 -7.13
C TYR A 171 -1.18 3.12 -7.82
N MET A 172 0.00 2.52 -7.72
CA MET A 172 0.25 1.19 -8.26
C MET A 172 -0.21 0.09 -7.32
N GLY A 173 -0.09 0.31 -6.02
CA GLY A 173 -0.46 -0.67 -5.01
C GLY A 173 0.53 -1.82 -4.93
N LEU A 174 0.01 -3.04 -5.08
CA LEU A 174 0.78 -4.26 -5.07
C LEU A 174 1.88 -4.24 -6.13
N GLY A 175 3.10 -3.87 -5.76
CA GLY A 175 4.26 -4.05 -6.61
C GLY A 175 4.65 -5.53 -6.67
N PHE A 176 4.99 -6.02 -7.85
CA PHE A 176 5.50 -7.39 -8.04
C PHE A 176 7.04 -7.35 -8.02
N ASP A 177 7.60 -6.79 -6.96
CA ASP A 177 9.04 -6.69 -6.69
C ASP A 177 9.48 -7.72 -5.64
#